data_7eee160abb81a5160d3985be686ac399
#
_entry.id   7eee160abb81a5160d3985be686ac399
#
_cell.length_a   1.000
_cell.length_b   1.000
_cell.length_c   1.000
_cell.angle_alpha   90.00
_cell.angle_beta   90.00
_cell.angle_gamma   90.00
#
_symmetry.space_group_name_H-M   'P 1'
#
loop_
_entity.id
_entity.type
_entity.pdbx_description
1 polymer ?
#
loop_
_entity_poly.entity_id
_entity_poly.type
_entity_poly.pdbx_seq_one_letter_code
_entity_poly.pdbx_strand_id
1 'polypeptide(L)'
;KKPETHTEGNHSFQALFCIDDRECSLRRYVEDEDPRAQTFGTPGFFGVEFYYKPMDGKFTMKVCPAPVTPKYLVKEISDNRKNKKDFHFSEHTHSLVLGWLVTHTIGFWSAVRLFINIFTPRLSPATTLSFRHMDKFSKLSVENQGNLEKEDGLQVGFMVNEMADRVEGLLKSIGLVKDFTPIVYAVGHG
;
A
#
# COMPACT_ATOMS: atom_id res chain seq x y z
N LYS A 1 33.02 -4.04 4.42
CA LYS A 1 32.71 -4.93 5.55
C LYS A 1 32.43 -6.33 4.99
N LYS A 2 33.07 -7.37 5.48
CA LYS A 2 32.71 -8.75 5.15
C LYS A 2 31.29 -9.02 5.63
N PRO A 3 30.45 -9.71 4.84
CA PRO A 3 29.18 -10.18 5.37
C PRO A 3 29.46 -11.12 6.55
N GLU A 4 28.92 -10.76 7.70
CA GLU A 4 28.97 -11.60 8.87
C GLU A 4 28.14 -12.83 8.59
N THR A 5 28.73 -14.00 8.73
CA THR A 5 28.03 -15.29 8.67
C THR A 5 27.08 -15.36 9.85
N HIS A 6 25.80 -15.22 9.58
CA HIS A 6 24.76 -15.38 10.59
C HIS A 6 24.84 -16.80 11.16
N THR A 7 25.09 -16.88 12.45
CA THR A 7 25.06 -18.12 13.21
C THR A 7 23.64 -18.67 13.24
N GLU A 8 23.49 -19.93 12.89
CA GLU A 8 22.20 -20.64 12.88
C GLU A 8 21.48 -20.54 14.22
N GLY A 9 20.23 -20.10 14.21
CA GLY A 9 19.24 -20.54 15.19
C GLY A 9 18.89 -19.64 16.37
N ASN A 10 19.32 -18.39 16.49
CA ASN A 10 18.93 -17.53 17.63
C ASN A 10 18.56 -16.10 17.23
N HIS A 11 17.76 -15.96 16.18
CA HIS A 11 17.24 -14.65 15.77
C HIS A 11 16.06 -14.25 16.65
N SER A 12 16.01 -12.97 17.06
CA SER A 12 14.90 -12.40 17.82
C SER A 12 13.63 -12.32 16.99
N PHE A 13 13.77 -11.91 15.74
CA PHE A 13 12.69 -11.87 14.74
C PHE A 13 13.30 -11.80 13.32
N GLN A 14 12.45 -12.00 12.34
CA GLN A 14 12.76 -11.81 10.92
C GLN A 14 11.96 -10.65 10.36
N ALA A 15 12.56 -9.84 9.48
CA ALA A 15 11.89 -8.71 8.86
C ALA A 15 12.27 -8.55 7.38
N LEU A 16 11.24 -8.37 6.55
CA LEU A 16 11.34 -8.09 5.13
C LEU A 16 11.16 -6.59 4.91
N PHE A 17 12.11 -5.96 4.25
CA PHE A 17 12.08 -4.54 3.91
C PHE A 17 12.07 -4.36 2.40
N CYS A 18 11.43 -3.30 1.93
CA CYS A 18 11.62 -2.87 0.56
C CYS A 18 13.08 -2.47 0.31
N ILE A 19 13.58 -2.70 -0.90
CA ILE A 19 14.92 -2.25 -1.32
C ILE A 19 14.95 -0.76 -1.68
N ASP A 20 13.85 -0.03 -1.48
CA ASP A 20 13.75 1.42 -1.67
C ASP A 20 14.61 2.17 -0.64
N ASP A 21 15.21 3.29 -1.06
CA ASP A 21 16.08 4.11 -0.21
C ASP A 21 15.41 4.56 1.10
N ARG A 22 14.10 4.76 1.08
CA ARG A 22 13.30 5.18 2.24
C ARG A 22 13.33 4.15 3.37
N GLU A 23 13.39 2.86 3.03
CA GLU A 23 13.42 1.78 4.02
C GLU A 23 14.84 1.32 4.37
N CYS A 24 15.81 1.60 3.53
CA CYS A 24 17.22 1.24 3.79
C CYS A 24 17.76 1.83 5.11
N SER A 25 17.38 3.06 5.43
CA SER A 25 17.78 3.72 6.69
C SER A 25 17.10 3.07 7.88
N LEU A 26 15.78 2.81 7.80
CA LEU A 26 15.02 2.12 8.84
C LEU A 26 15.60 0.73 9.12
N ARG A 27 15.88 -0.03 8.07
CA ARG A 27 16.50 -1.35 8.18
C ARG A 27 17.83 -1.31 8.94
N ARG A 28 18.70 -0.34 8.64
CA ARG A 28 19.99 -0.16 9.35
C ARG A 28 19.78 0.12 10.82
N TYR A 29 18.84 1.00 11.18
CA TYR A 29 18.55 1.28 12.58
C TYR A 29 18.02 0.05 13.31
N VAL A 30 17.19 -0.78 12.67
CA VAL A 30 16.71 -2.03 13.25
C VAL A 30 17.88 -3.01 13.48
N GLU A 31 18.81 -3.12 12.52
CA GLU A 31 19.99 -3.98 12.63
C GLU A 31 20.98 -3.48 13.71
N ASP A 32 21.07 -2.17 13.90
CA ASP A 32 21.91 -1.55 14.94
C ASP A 32 21.30 -1.72 16.35
N GLU A 33 19.98 -1.60 16.48
CA GLU A 33 19.28 -1.74 17.78
C GLU A 33 19.15 -3.20 18.24
N ASP A 34 18.91 -4.13 17.32
CA ASP A 34 18.88 -5.55 17.61
C ASP A 34 19.79 -6.34 16.65
N PRO A 35 21.04 -6.59 17.03
CA PRO A 35 22.00 -7.38 16.23
C PRO A 35 21.54 -8.83 15.96
N ARG A 36 20.53 -9.34 16.67
CA ARG A 36 19.95 -10.65 16.45
C ARG A 36 18.76 -10.63 15.48
N ALA A 37 18.31 -9.45 15.05
CA ALA A 37 17.30 -9.34 14.00
C ALA A 37 17.87 -9.85 12.67
N GLN A 38 17.13 -10.71 12.00
CA GLN A 38 17.47 -11.15 10.65
C GLN A 38 16.62 -10.37 9.64
N THR A 39 17.27 -9.59 8.78
CA THR A 39 16.58 -8.72 7.84
C THR A 39 16.82 -9.13 6.39
N PHE A 40 15.79 -9.00 5.56
CA PHE A 40 15.82 -9.33 4.14
C PHE A 40 15.38 -8.13 3.32
N GLY A 41 16.03 -7.92 2.17
CA GLY A 41 15.60 -6.91 1.18
C GLY A 41 14.80 -7.58 0.06
N THR A 42 13.66 -6.98 -0.30
CA THR A 42 12.82 -7.45 -1.41
C THR A 42 12.22 -6.26 -2.16
N PRO A 43 11.87 -6.39 -3.46
CA PRO A 43 11.11 -5.37 -4.15
C PRO A 43 9.79 -5.08 -3.42
N GLY A 44 9.40 -3.80 -3.32
CA GLY A 44 8.29 -3.33 -2.48
C GLY A 44 6.89 -3.87 -2.82
N PHE A 45 6.72 -4.50 -4.00
CA PHE A 45 5.47 -5.20 -4.30
C PHE A 45 5.38 -6.60 -3.66
N PHE A 46 6.44 -7.08 -2.99
CA PHE A 46 6.50 -8.36 -2.26
C PHE A 46 6.03 -9.57 -3.07
N GLY A 47 6.27 -9.56 -4.39
CA GLY A 47 5.84 -10.62 -5.30
C GLY A 47 4.32 -10.67 -5.56
N VAL A 48 3.58 -9.66 -5.13
CA VAL A 48 2.13 -9.55 -5.34
C VAL A 48 1.82 -8.51 -6.40
N GLU A 49 1.30 -8.97 -7.54
CA GLU A 49 0.92 -8.13 -8.68
C GLU A 49 -0.60 -8.12 -8.86
N PHE A 50 -1.21 -6.94 -8.93
CA PHE A 50 -2.64 -6.79 -9.17
C PHE A 50 -2.98 -5.42 -9.74
N TYR A 51 -4.17 -5.31 -10.30
CA TYR A 51 -4.81 -4.03 -10.56
C TYR A 51 -5.73 -3.68 -9.40
N TYR A 52 -5.66 -2.45 -8.93
CA TYR A 52 -6.53 -1.91 -7.90
C TYR A 52 -7.64 -1.09 -8.56
N LYS A 53 -8.89 -1.31 -8.15
CA LYS A 53 -10.05 -0.54 -8.59
C LYS A 53 -10.71 0.12 -7.39
N PRO A 54 -10.60 1.46 -7.25
CA PRO A 54 -11.34 2.20 -6.25
C PRO A 54 -12.85 2.05 -6.47
N MET A 55 -13.64 2.14 -5.43
CA MET A 55 -15.10 1.97 -5.51
C MET A 55 -15.79 2.89 -6.51
N ASP A 56 -15.40 4.15 -6.56
CA ASP A 56 -15.95 5.16 -7.48
C ASP A 56 -15.01 5.47 -8.66
N GLY A 57 -13.94 4.70 -8.83
CA GLY A 57 -12.95 4.90 -9.88
C GLY A 57 -13.39 4.33 -11.22
N LYS A 58 -13.30 5.15 -12.29
CA LYS A 58 -13.51 4.71 -13.67
C LYS A 58 -12.34 3.88 -14.21
N PHE A 59 -11.17 4.03 -13.60
CA PHE A 59 -9.93 3.42 -14.06
C PHE A 59 -9.34 2.52 -12.99
N THR A 60 -8.73 1.44 -13.46
CA THR A 60 -7.92 0.56 -12.62
C THR A 60 -6.48 1.09 -12.53
N MET A 61 -5.89 0.98 -11.34
CA MET A 61 -4.49 1.33 -11.12
C MET A 61 -3.64 0.07 -11.04
N LYS A 62 -2.52 0.05 -11.75
CA LYS A 62 -1.56 -1.05 -11.72
C LYS A 62 -0.71 -0.96 -10.46
N VAL A 63 -0.74 -2.00 -9.63
CA VAL A 63 0.04 -2.08 -8.38
C VAL A 63 1.11 -3.16 -8.53
N CYS A 64 2.13 -2.86 -9.34
CA CYS A 64 3.32 -3.68 -9.51
C CYS A 64 4.32 -2.93 -10.41
N PRO A 65 5.58 -3.38 -10.51
CA PRO A 65 6.58 -2.80 -11.41
C PRO A 65 6.14 -2.79 -12.89
N ALA A 66 6.65 -1.83 -13.66
CA ALA A 66 6.27 -1.60 -15.05
C ALA A 66 6.33 -2.86 -15.95
N PRO A 67 7.35 -3.74 -15.87
CA PRO A 67 7.45 -4.91 -16.76
C PRO A 67 6.47 -6.03 -16.42
N VAL A 68 5.86 -6.03 -15.24
CA VAL A 68 4.93 -7.07 -14.81
C VAL A 68 3.51 -6.72 -15.25
N THR A 69 2.78 -7.67 -15.83
CA THR A 69 1.37 -7.51 -16.19
C THR A 69 0.50 -8.35 -15.28
N PRO A 70 -0.27 -7.73 -14.36
CA PRO A 70 -1.13 -8.45 -13.45
C PRO A 70 -2.28 -9.17 -14.18
N LYS A 71 -2.72 -10.27 -13.59
CA LYS A 71 -3.92 -11.02 -14.02
C LYS A 71 -5.08 -10.88 -13.03
N TYR A 72 -4.85 -10.19 -11.93
CA TYR A 72 -5.75 -10.09 -10.79
C TYR A 72 -6.25 -8.67 -10.62
N LEU A 73 -7.48 -8.55 -10.18
CA LEU A 73 -8.13 -7.28 -9.84
C LEU A 73 -8.55 -7.31 -8.38
N VAL A 74 -8.09 -6.34 -7.61
CA VAL A 74 -8.56 -6.11 -6.25
C VAL A 74 -9.47 -4.89 -6.25
N LYS A 75 -10.73 -5.10 -5.86
CA LYS A 75 -11.74 -4.03 -5.80
C LYS A 75 -11.92 -3.54 -4.38
N GLU A 76 -12.16 -2.25 -4.26
CA GLU A 76 -12.62 -1.65 -3.01
C GLU A 76 -14.13 -1.85 -2.88
N ILE A 77 -14.57 -2.39 -1.75
CA ILE A 77 -15.97 -2.59 -1.39
C ILE A 77 -16.26 -1.72 -0.16
N SER A 78 -17.09 -0.72 -0.31
CA SER A 78 -17.51 0.13 0.81
C SER A 78 -19.01 0.06 1.00
N ASP A 79 -19.43 -0.13 2.24
CA ASP A 79 -20.84 -0.06 2.64
C ASP A 79 -21.35 1.39 2.82
N ASN A 80 -20.48 2.38 2.77
CA ASN A 80 -20.81 3.76 3.13
C ASN A 80 -20.97 4.69 1.93
N ARG A 81 -22.22 5.03 1.60
CA ARG A 81 -22.59 6.05 0.59
C ARG A 81 -22.19 7.49 0.93
N LYS A 82 -21.58 7.76 2.10
CA LYS A 82 -21.30 9.14 2.57
C LYS A 82 -20.14 9.82 1.83
N ASN A 83 -19.17 9.06 1.32
CA ASN A 83 -17.96 9.62 0.70
C ASN A 83 -18.13 10.06 -0.76
N LYS A 84 -19.23 9.71 -1.42
CA LYS A 84 -19.51 10.15 -2.81
C LYS A 84 -19.51 11.68 -2.97
N LYS A 85 -19.97 12.41 -1.96
CA LYS A 85 -20.11 13.87 -2.04
C LYS A 85 -18.75 14.60 -2.01
N ASP A 86 -17.78 14.07 -1.26
CA ASP A 86 -16.46 14.70 -1.13
C ASP A 86 -15.59 14.48 -2.38
N PHE A 87 -15.72 13.33 -3.04
CA PHE A 87 -15.02 13.04 -4.28
C PHE A 87 -15.55 13.92 -5.44
N HIS A 88 -16.85 14.05 -5.60
CA HIS A 88 -17.44 14.93 -6.61
C HIS A 88 -17.07 16.40 -6.40
N PHE A 89 -17.00 16.86 -5.15
CA PHE A 89 -16.56 18.21 -4.86
C PHE A 89 -15.09 18.45 -5.28
N SER A 90 -14.22 17.48 -5.02
CA SER A 90 -12.81 17.56 -5.46
C SER A 90 -12.66 17.54 -6.98
N GLU A 91 -13.42 16.71 -7.70
CA GLU A 91 -13.39 16.64 -9.16
C GLU A 91 -13.86 17.94 -9.82
N HIS A 92 -14.89 18.57 -9.25
CA HIS A 92 -15.42 19.83 -9.78
C HIS A 92 -14.53 21.04 -9.50
N THR A 93 -13.71 21.04 -8.44
CA THR A 93 -12.77 22.14 -8.15
C THR A 93 -11.60 22.21 -9.15
N HIS A 94 -11.35 21.16 -9.92
CA HIS A 94 -10.36 21.15 -11.01
C HIS A 94 -10.86 21.72 -12.33
N SER A 95 -12.14 22.11 -12.43
CA SER A 95 -12.68 22.80 -13.60
C SER A 95 -12.26 24.28 -13.57
N LEU A 96 -11.81 24.83 -14.71
CA LEU A 96 -11.30 26.20 -14.83
C LEU A 96 -12.29 27.26 -14.31
N VAL A 97 -13.58 27.12 -14.62
CA VAL A 97 -14.62 28.08 -14.27
C VAL A 97 -15.08 27.92 -12.82
N LEU A 98 -15.34 26.68 -12.38
CA LEU A 98 -15.73 26.41 -11.01
C LEU A 98 -14.55 26.59 -10.04
N GLY A 99 -13.34 26.25 -10.45
CA GLY A 99 -12.12 26.50 -9.67
C GLY A 99 -11.90 27.99 -9.40
N TRP A 100 -12.11 28.85 -10.40
CA TRP A 100 -12.04 30.30 -10.25
C TRP A 100 -13.10 30.82 -9.25
N LEU A 101 -14.34 30.39 -9.39
CA LEU A 101 -15.46 30.79 -8.54
C LEU A 101 -15.27 30.32 -7.08
N VAL A 102 -14.82 29.08 -6.90
CA VAL A 102 -14.48 28.50 -5.59
C VAL A 102 -13.31 29.26 -4.95
N THR A 103 -12.29 29.63 -5.72
CA THR A 103 -11.14 30.37 -5.20
C THR A 103 -11.54 31.75 -4.72
N HIS A 104 -12.42 32.46 -5.42
CA HIS A 104 -12.89 33.78 -5.03
C HIS A 104 -13.89 33.78 -3.85
N THR A 105 -14.71 32.72 -3.72
CA THR A 105 -15.71 32.65 -2.66
C THR A 105 -15.24 31.93 -1.41
N ILE A 106 -14.43 30.86 -1.59
CA ILE A 106 -13.97 29.99 -0.49
C ILE A 106 -12.45 30.13 -0.26
N GLY A 107 -11.76 30.96 -1.04
CA GLY A 107 -10.29 31.15 -0.96
C GLY A 107 -9.83 31.59 0.43
N PHE A 108 -10.59 32.45 1.11
CA PHE A 108 -10.32 32.82 2.50
C PHE A 108 -10.41 31.60 3.44
N TRP A 109 -11.39 30.73 3.24
CA TRP A 109 -11.55 29.50 4.02
C TRP A 109 -10.45 28.50 3.78
N SER A 110 -9.96 28.44 2.52
CA SER A 110 -8.79 27.63 2.16
C SER A 110 -7.51 28.15 2.80
N ALA A 111 -7.34 29.47 2.91
CA ALA A 111 -6.20 30.07 3.59
C ALA A 111 -6.21 29.79 5.11
N VAL A 112 -7.38 29.88 5.76
CA VAL A 112 -7.55 29.48 7.17
C VAL A 112 -7.22 28.01 7.36
N ARG A 113 -7.68 27.15 6.44
CA ARG A 113 -7.41 25.72 6.48
C ARG A 113 -5.92 25.41 6.26
N LEU A 114 -5.27 26.13 5.37
CA LEU A 114 -3.83 26.04 5.17
C LEU A 114 -3.06 26.46 6.42
N PHE A 115 -3.46 27.57 7.05
CA PHE A 115 -2.87 28.04 8.30
C PHE A 115 -3.00 26.99 9.42
N ILE A 116 -4.20 26.44 9.61
CA ILE A 116 -4.42 25.35 10.58
C ILE A 116 -3.54 24.13 10.28
N ASN A 117 -3.38 23.76 9.01
CA ASN A 117 -2.54 22.64 8.61
C ASN A 117 -1.05 22.84 8.89
N ILE A 118 -0.57 24.11 8.85
CA ILE A 118 0.82 24.43 9.20
C ILE A 118 1.07 24.21 10.69
N PHE A 119 0.12 24.61 11.56
CA PHE A 119 0.28 24.50 13.01
C PHE A 119 -0.18 23.16 13.59
N THR A 120 -1.01 22.43 12.88
CA THR A 120 -1.48 21.09 13.28
C THR A 120 -1.27 20.07 12.14
N PRO A 121 -0.01 19.68 11.88
CA PRO A 121 0.34 18.80 10.75
C PRO A 121 -0.36 17.43 10.79
N ARG A 122 -0.88 17.03 11.97
CA ARG A 122 -1.69 15.79 12.10
C ARG A 122 -3.04 15.87 11.39
N LEU A 123 -3.51 17.09 11.11
CA LEU A 123 -4.74 17.35 10.33
C LEU A 123 -4.41 17.71 8.88
N SER A 124 -3.14 17.62 8.47
CA SER A 124 -2.72 17.97 7.12
C SER A 124 -3.41 17.09 6.07
N PRO A 125 -3.96 17.68 5.01
CA PRO A 125 -4.50 16.94 3.87
C PRO A 125 -3.47 16.00 3.23
N ALA A 126 -2.17 16.30 3.32
CA ALA A 126 -1.12 15.43 2.81
C ALA A 126 -1.06 14.09 3.55
N THR A 127 -1.30 14.08 4.87
CA THR A 127 -1.41 12.84 5.65
C THR A 127 -2.75 12.14 5.47
N THR A 128 -3.80 12.88 5.09
CA THR A 128 -5.12 12.30 4.79
C THR A 128 -5.28 11.96 3.31
N LEU A 129 -4.55 12.60 2.40
CA LEU A 129 -4.66 12.37 0.95
C LEU A 129 -4.04 11.05 0.52
N SER A 130 -2.98 10.58 1.16
CA SER A 130 -2.41 9.24 0.88
C SER A 130 -3.37 8.10 1.24
N PHE A 131 -4.31 8.35 2.18
CA PHE A 131 -5.35 7.39 2.58
C PHE A 131 -6.76 7.76 2.10
N ARG A 132 -6.94 8.88 1.37
CA ARG A 132 -8.25 9.29 0.84
C ARG A 132 -8.74 8.44 -0.32
N HIS A 133 -7.85 7.67 -0.93
CA HIS A 133 -8.26 6.72 -1.97
C HIS A 133 -8.95 5.48 -1.41
N MET A 134 -8.78 5.20 -0.11
CA MET A 134 -9.52 4.16 0.58
C MET A 134 -10.29 4.77 1.75
N ASP A 135 -11.57 4.45 1.86
CA ASP A 135 -12.34 4.71 3.07
C ASP A 135 -11.76 3.87 4.21
N LYS A 136 -11.69 4.44 5.43
CA LYS A 136 -11.23 3.72 6.63
C LYS A 136 -12.03 2.43 6.91
N PHE A 137 -13.23 2.34 6.38
CA PHE A 137 -14.13 1.21 6.54
C PHE A 137 -14.32 0.39 5.26
N SER A 138 -13.60 0.74 4.18
CA SER A 138 -13.65 -0.04 2.97
C SER A 138 -12.97 -1.39 3.15
N LYS A 139 -13.56 -2.41 2.54
CA LYS A 139 -12.99 -3.74 2.44
C LYS A 139 -12.42 -3.93 1.05
N LEU A 140 -11.32 -4.66 0.96
CA LEU A 140 -10.76 -5.06 -0.33
C LEU A 140 -11.24 -6.47 -0.67
N SER A 141 -11.59 -6.69 -1.94
CA SER A 141 -11.88 -8.03 -2.47
C SER A 141 -10.58 -8.78 -2.73
N VAL A 142 -9.88 -9.16 -1.65
CA VAL A 142 -8.59 -9.86 -1.77
C VAL A 142 -8.80 -11.34 -2.04
N GLU A 143 -9.74 -11.97 -1.34
CA GLU A 143 -10.01 -13.40 -1.45
C GLU A 143 -11.15 -13.68 -2.45
N ASN A 144 -10.90 -14.61 -3.36
CA ASN A 144 -11.92 -15.16 -4.25
C ASN A 144 -12.53 -16.41 -3.62
N GLN A 145 -13.79 -16.32 -3.22
CA GLN A 145 -14.51 -17.41 -2.55
C GLN A 145 -15.04 -18.49 -3.52
N GLY A 146 -14.33 -18.73 -4.63
CA GLY A 146 -14.67 -19.81 -5.56
C GLY A 146 -15.62 -19.43 -6.69
N ASN A 147 -16.16 -18.22 -6.70
CA ASN A 147 -16.81 -17.66 -7.86
C ASN A 147 -15.72 -17.04 -8.74
N LEU A 148 -15.41 -17.69 -9.87
CA LEU A 148 -14.48 -17.17 -10.88
C LEU A 148 -15.04 -15.88 -11.52
N GLU A 149 -15.31 -14.89 -10.69
CA GLU A 149 -15.76 -13.57 -11.14
C GLU A 149 -14.62 -12.93 -11.93
N LYS A 150 -14.88 -12.66 -13.20
CA LYS A 150 -13.97 -11.93 -14.07
C LYS A 150 -14.57 -10.58 -14.41
N GLU A 151 -13.76 -9.55 -14.30
CA GLU A 151 -14.09 -8.21 -14.74
C GLU A 151 -12.99 -7.71 -15.68
N ASP A 152 -13.35 -7.24 -16.84
CA ASP A 152 -12.43 -6.79 -17.90
C ASP A 152 -11.33 -7.85 -18.25
N GLY A 153 -11.67 -9.13 -18.16
CA GLY A 153 -10.74 -10.24 -18.40
C GLY A 153 -9.81 -10.56 -17.23
N LEU A 154 -9.89 -9.82 -16.14
CA LEU A 154 -9.09 -10.00 -14.92
C LEU A 154 -9.86 -10.83 -13.89
N GLN A 155 -9.16 -11.69 -13.16
CA GLN A 155 -9.75 -12.43 -12.05
C GLN A 155 -9.91 -11.49 -10.84
N VAL A 156 -11.09 -11.46 -10.24
CA VAL A 156 -11.34 -10.67 -9.04
C VAL A 156 -10.88 -11.44 -7.81
N GLY A 157 -9.91 -10.87 -7.10
CA GLY A 157 -9.29 -11.49 -5.93
C GLY A 157 -8.41 -12.69 -6.27
N PHE A 158 -7.80 -13.26 -5.25
CA PHE A 158 -6.90 -14.41 -5.33
C PHE A 158 -7.54 -15.64 -4.70
N MET A 159 -7.29 -16.81 -5.24
CA MET A 159 -7.56 -18.06 -4.53
C MET A 159 -6.50 -18.27 -3.45
N VAL A 160 -6.86 -19.02 -2.41
CA VAL A 160 -5.94 -19.32 -1.30
C VAL A 160 -4.62 -19.96 -1.79
N ASN A 161 -4.70 -20.88 -2.74
CA ASN A 161 -3.51 -21.51 -3.32
C ASN A 161 -2.62 -20.50 -4.05
N GLU A 162 -3.23 -19.57 -4.80
CA GLU A 162 -2.49 -18.53 -5.52
C GLU A 162 -1.81 -17.54 -4.57
N MET A 163 -2.41 -17.24 -3.41
CA MET A 163 -1.79 -16.45 -2.36
C MET A 163 -0.62 -17.21 -1.72
N ALA A 164 -0.80 -18.51 -1.44
CA ALA A 164 0.25 -19.36 -0.89
C ALA A 164 1.46 -19.46 -1.83
N ASP A 165 1.24 -19.67 -3.13
CA ASP A 165 2.29 -19.73 -4.15
C ASP A 165 3.12 -18.43 -4.20
N ARG A 166 2.47 -17.26 -4.02
CA ARG A 166 3.17 -15.96 -3.99
C ARG A 166 4.02 -15.79 -2.77
N VAL A 167 3.48 -16.15 -1.60
CA VAL A 167 4.24 -16.11 -0.34
C VAL A 167 5.42 -17.07 -0.43
N GLU A 168 5.21 -18.29 -0.90
CA GLU A 168 6.29 -19.26 -1.09
C GLU A 168 7.35 -18.76 -2.07
N GLY A 169 6.93 -18.20 -3.21
CA GLY A 169 7.82 -17.62 -4.21
C GLY A 169 8.66 -16.47 -3.65
N LEU A 170 8.03 -15.58 -2.87
CA LEU A 170 8.72 -14.49 -2.18
C LEU A 170 9.76 -15.03 -1.21
N LEU A 171 9.36 -15.94 -0.31
CA LEU A 171 10.25 -16.49 0.71
C LEU A 171 11.43 -17.24 0.08
N LYS A 172 11.20 -18.01 -0.98
CA LYS A 172 12.26 -18.66 -1.76
C LYS A 172 13.21 -17.63 -2.40
N SER A 173 12.67 -16.55 -2.93
CA SER A 173 13.48 -15.53 -3.62
C SER A 173 14.46 -14.81 -2.71
N ILE A 174 14.09 -14.63 -1.43
CA ILE A 174 14.96 -14.03 -0.41
C ILE A 174 15.79 -15.05 0.37
N GLY A 175 15.64 -16.34 0.06
CA GLY A 175 16.38 -17.42 0.71
C GLY A 175 15.84 -17.84 2.09
N LEU A 176 14.68 -17.35 2.50
CA LEU A 176 14.03 -17.74 3.75
C LEU A 176 13.15 -18.97 3.52
N VAL A 177 13.75 -20.15 3.53
CA VAL A 177 13.06 -21.44 3.28
C VAL A 177 12.99 -22.36 4.50
N LYS A 178 13.72 -22.03 5.55
CA LYS A 178 13.79 -22.77 6.82
C LYS A 178 14.17 -21.82 7.95
N ASP A 179 14.16 -22.31 9.17
CA ASP A 179 14.58 -21.58 10.38
C ASP A 179 13.75 -20.29 10.60
N PHE A 180 12.44 -20.40 10.42
CA PHE A 180 11.53 -19.29 10.68
C PHE A 180 11.50 -18.94 12.16
N THR A 181 11.61 -17.64 12.45
CA THR A 181 11.34 -17.12 13.79
C THR A 181 9.82 -17.11 14.06
N PRO A 182 9.39 -17.06 15.33
CA PRO A 182 7.97 -16.97 15.68
C PRO A 182 7.25 -15.75 15.07
N ILE A 183 8.01 -14.70 14.75
CA ILE A 183 7.48 -13.46 14.17
C ILE A 183 8.29 -13.11 12.93
N VAL A 184 7.58 -12.93 11.82
CA VAL A 184 8.13 -12.41 10.56
C VAL A 184 7.37 -11.14 10.20
N TYR A 185 8.07 -10.01 10.15
CA TYR A 185 7.50 -8.71 9.77
C TYR A 185 7.67 -8.47 8.27
N ALA A 186 6.63 -7.96 7.63
CA ALA A 186 6.74 -7.37 6.30
C ALA A 186 6.54 -5.86 6.45
N VAL A 187 7.57 -5.08 6.15
CA VAL A 187 7.57 -3.62 6.25
C VAL A 187 7.45 -3.06 4.85
N GLY A 188 6.41 -2.27 4.62
CA GLY A 188 6.16 -1.62 3.34
C GLY A 188 5.81 -0.15 3.57
N HIS A 189 6.00 0.65 2.52
CA HIS A 189 5.61 2.06 2.49
C HIS A 189 4.54 2.29 1.42
N GLY A 190 3.72 3.35 1.60
CA GLY A 190 2.76 3.83 0.62
C GLY A 190 3.35 4.91 -0.28
#